data_6ca3c68834454593348aa56244a97034
#
_entry.id   6ca3c68834454593348aa56244a97034
#
_cell.length_a   1.000
_cell.length_b   1.000
_cell.length_c   1.000
_cell.angle_alpha   90.00
_cell.angle_beta   90.00
_cell.angle_gamma   90.00
#
_symmetry.space_group_name_H-M   'P 1'
#
loop_
_entity.id
_entity.type
_entity.pdbx_description
1 polymer ?
#
loop_
_entity_poly.entity_id
_entity_poly.type
_entity_poly.pdbx_seq_one_letter_code
_entity_poly.pdbx_strand_id
1 'polypeptide(L)'
;MFVFLTGLGAYLYASHHAEAGQASAASGFLWRRGLFLVLLEVTVVNFAWTFQFPPAKIFLQVIWAIGLSMLALSVLVWLPRKALLLLGLVLVAGHNLFDSLHFPPDHVMHIPWAILHDRGWLELAGLQLRTSYPVLPWIGVIALGYGIGPWFGKACDATQRRHHLLVAGVSCLLGFALLRTLNVYGDAPWLAGADALRTVMSWFNVTKYPPSLLFLLLTLGIGLLLLTAFEKATGRRWLQLLATLGAAPMFFYVLHLYVLKFMYLGAMAVWGTNQGQLFGLSSFLWLWVISALLAVALYPAVRWFAALKQRRRDITWLKYL
;
A
#
# COMPACT_ATOMS: atom_id res chain seq x y z
N MET A 1 -0.46 -5.25 0.81
CA MET A 1 -1.53 -5.79 -0.07
C MET A 1 -2.02 -4.80 -1.13
N PHE A 2 -2.32 -3.50 -0.84
CA PHE A 2 -2.78 -2.52 -1.86
C PHE A 2 -1.84 -2.40 -3.06
N VAL A 3 -0.53 -2.24 -2.83
CA VAL A 3 0.47 -2.15 -3.90
C VAL A 3 0.45 -3.39 -4.80
N PHE A 4 0.35 -4.57 -4.20
CA PHE A 4 0.25 -5.84 -4.92
C PHE A 4 -1.00 -5.91 -5.80
N LEU A 5 -2.16 -5.55 -5.24
CA LEU A 5 -3.42 -5.49 -5.99
C LEU A 5 -3.40 -4.43 -7.10
N THR A 6 -2.63 -3.37 -6.93
CA THR A 6 -2.44 -2.36 -8.00
C THR A 6 -1.73 -2.97 -9.21
N GLY A 7 -0.69 -3.78 -8.98
CA GLY A 7 -0.01 -4.53 -10.05
C GLY A 7 -0.94 -5.52 -10.74
N LEU A 8 -1.70 -6.29 -9.96
CA LEU A 8 -2.71 -7.20 -10.51
C LEU A 8 -3.78 -6.46 -11.33
N GLY A 9 -4.28 -5.34 -10.82
CA GLY A 9 -5.26 -4.51 -11.52
C GLY A 9 -4.72 -3.94 -12.85
N ALA A 10 -3.45 -3.57 -12.90
CA ALA A 10 -2.79 -3.13 -14.13
C ALA A 10 -2.71 -4.24 -15.18
N TYR A 11 -2.42 -5.47 -14.75
CA TYR A 11 -2.46 -6.63 -15.67
C TYR A 11 -3.87 -6.86 -16.22
N LEU A 12 -4.90 -6.86 -15.36
CA LEU A 12 -6.28 -7.07 -15.78
C LEU A 12 -6.77 -5.96 -16.73
N TYR A 13 -6.39 -4.70 -16.46
CA TYR A 13 -6.66 -3.60 -17.36
C TYR A 13 -6.03 -3.83 -18.73
N ALA A 14 -4.75 -4.16 -18.77
CA ALA A 14 -4.00 -4.39 -19.99
C ALA A 14 -4.53 -5.57 -20.81
N SER A 15 -4.95 -6.66 -20.14
CA SER A 15 -5.51 -7.84 -20.81
C SER A 15 -6.86 -7.56 -21.52
N HIS A 16 -7.59 -6.52 -21.10
CA HIS A 16 -8.85 -6.09 -21.70
C HIS A 16 -8.67 -5.05 -22.81
N HIS A 17 -7.50 -4.40 -22.89
CA HIS A 17 -7.22 -3.30 -23.80
C HIS A 17 -6.01 -3.63 -24.72
N ALA A 18 -5.85 -4.89 -25.09
CA ALA A 18 -4.64 -5.39 -25.74
C ALA A 18 -4.52 -5.10 -27.25
N GLU A 19 -5.39 -4.25 -27.85
CA GLU A 19 -5.32 -3.89 -29.28
C GLU A 19 -3.95 -3.31 -29.69
N ALA A 20 -3.32 -2.52 -28.81
CA ALA A 20 -1.98 -1.95 -29.01
C ALA A 20 -0.83 -2.82 -28.43
N GLY A 21 -1.13 -4.06 -28.03
CA GLY A 21 -0.22 -4.90 -27.25
C GLY A 21 -0.36 -4.70 -25.74
N GLN A 22 -0.29 -5.81 -24.99
CA GLN A 22 -0.54 -5.81 -23.55
C GLN A 22 0.43 -4.93 -22.75
N ALA A 23 1.71 -4.94 -23.10
CA ALA A 23 2.74 -4.15 -22.41
C ALA A 23 2.51 -2.64 -22.62
N SER A 24 2.17 -2.21 -23.85
CA SER A 24 1.90 -0.81 -24.16
C SER A 24 0.66 -0.29 -23.42
N ALA A 25 -0.43 -1.06 -23.40
CA ALA A 25 -1.65 -0.70 -22.67
C ALA A 25 -1.40 -0.59 -21.15
N ALA A 26 -0.64 -1.54 -20.58
CA ALA A 26 -0.22 -1.51 -19.17
C ALA A 26 0.65 -0.29 -18.88
N SER A 27 1.70 -0.07 -19.66
CA SER A 27 2.65 1.02 -19.49
C SER A 27 1.95 2.39 -19.50
N GLY A 28 1.13 2.66 -20.52
CA GLY A 28 0.39 3.92 -20.63
C GLY A 28 -0.60 4.17 -19.48
N PHE A 29 -1.28 3.13 -19.01
CA PHE A 29 -2.16 3.21 -17.83
C PHE A 29 -1.38 3.49 -16.55
N LEU A 30 -0.31 2.74 -16.31
CA LEU A 30 0.52 2.83 -15.11
C LEU A 30 1.20 4.19 -15.00
N TRP A 31 1.75 4.71 -16.12
CA TRP A 31 2.39 6.02 -16.18
C TRP A 31 1.42 7.14 -15.76
N ARG A 32 0.26 7.22 -16.43
CA ARG A 32 -0.72 8.29 -16.17
C ARG A 32 -1.26 8.23 -14.74
N ARG A 33 -1.62 7.02 -14.28
CA ARG A 33 -2.15 6.85 -12.92
C ARG A 33 -1.07 7.04 -11.86
N GLY A 34 0.15 6.57 -12.10
CA GLY A 34 1.28 6.77 -11.20
C GLY A 34 1.58 8.25 -10.97
N LEU A 35 1.67 9.02 -12.06
CA LEU A 35 1.88 10.46 -11.98
C LEU A 35 0.72 11.17 -11.26
N PHE A 36 -0.53 10.79 -11.56
CA PHE A 36 -1.70 11.34 -10.89
C PHE A 36 -1.63 11.09 -9.37
N LEU A 37 -1.26 9.89 -8.92
CA LEU A 37 -1.17 9.55 -7.50
C LEU A 37 -0.04 10.31 -6.80
N VAL A 38 1.11 10.48 -7.45
CA VAL A 38 2.21 11.32 -6.93
C VAL A 38 1.74 12.76 -6.72
N LEU A 39 1.08 13.36 -7.71
CA LEU A 39 0.54 14.71 -7.61
C LEU A 39 -0.54 14.80 -6.53
N LEU A 40 -1.43 13.82 -6.44
CA LEU A 40 -2.48 13.76 -5.42
C LEU A 40 -1.90 13.74 -4.00
N GLU A 41 -0.82 12.96 -3.78
CA GLU A 41 -0.15 12.88 -2.48
C GLU A 41 0.44 14.21 -2.05
N VAL A 42 1.23 14.86 -2.92
CA VAL A 42 1.94 16.08 -2.56
C VAL A 42 1.03 17.33 -2.49
N THR A 43 -0.20 17.23 -3.01
CA THR A 43 -1.18 18.32 -2.99
C THR A 43 -2.33 18.02 -2.03
N VAL A 44 -3.33 17.28 -2.49
CA VAL A 44 -4.61 17.06 -1.80
C VAL A 44 -4.43 16.27 -0.50
N VAL A 45 -3.65 15.19 -0.53
CA VAL A 45 -3.41 14.35 0.65
C VAL A 45 -2.53 15.09 1.65
N ASN A 46 -1.45 15.73 1.20
CA ASN A 46 -0.58 16.51 2.08
C ASN A 46 -1.34 17.68 2.74
N PHE A 47 -2.22 18.35 1.99
CA PHE A 47 -3.07 19.40 2.57
C PHE A 47 -4.01 18.84 3.65
N ALA A 48 -4.59 17.65 3.45
CA ALA A 48 -5.42 17.02 4.49
C ALA A 48 -4.65 16.75 5.79
N TRP A 49 -3.35 16.45 5.71
CA TRP A 49 -2.49 16.25 6.89
C TRP A 49 -2.11 17.55 7.57
N THR A 50 -1.74 18.59 6.82
CA THR A 50 -1.11 19.81 7.34
C THR A 50 -2.10 20.96 7.54
N PHE A 51 -3.10 21.11 6.67
CA PHE A 51 -3.94 22.29 6.50
C PHE A 51 -3.11 23.57 6.32
N GLN A 52 -1.94 23.47 5.69
CA GLN A 52 -1.05 24.60 5.40
C GLN A 52 -0.90 24.81 3.90
N PHE A 53 -0.99 26.06 3.48
CA PHE A 53 -0.70 26.47 2.10
C PHE A 53 0.01 27.84 2.11
N PRO A 54 1.19 27.96 1.48
CA PRO A 54 2.02 26.88 0.92
C PRO A 54 2.50 25.90 2.01
N PRO A 55 2.74 24.62 1.68
CA PRO A 55 3.18 23.64 2.66
C PRO A 55 4.62 23.87 3.10
N ALA A 56 4.89 23.93 4.41
CA ALA A 56 6.25 23.90 4.95
C ALA A 56 6.82 22.46 5.01
N LYS A 57 5.93 21.48 5.06
CA LYS A 57 6.28 20.03 5.15
C LYS A 57 5.46 19.21 4.17
N ILE A 58 6.11 18.27 3.51
CA ILE A 58 5.44 17.28 2.65
C ILE A 58 5.73 15.88 3.20
N PHE A 59 4.67 15.11 3.39
CA PHE A 59 4.74 13.72 3.83
C PHE A 59 4.58 12.79 2.63
N LEU A 60 5.66 12.10 2.25
CA LEU A 60 5.68 11.12 1.17
C LEU A 60 5.24 9.77 1.73
N GLN A 61 3.92 9.48 1.64
CA GLN A 61 3.31 8.32 2.29
C GLN A 61 2.89 7.24 1.27
N VAL A 62 1.88 6.45 1.64
CA VAL A 62 1.50 5.24 0.89
C VAL A 62 1.08 5.52 -0.56
N ILE A 63 0.37 6.62 -0.82
CA ILE A 63 -0.09 6.95 -2.18
C ILE A 63 1.08 7.36 -3.06
N TRP A 64 2.05 8.12 -2.50
CA TRP A 64 3.34 8.37 -3.14
C TRP A 64 4.06 7.06 -3.52
N ALA A 65 4.19 6.12 -2.57
CA ALA A 65 4.85 4.85 -2.83
C ALA A 65 4.13 4.01 -3.90
N ILE A 66 2.79 3.98 -3.90
CA ILE A 66 2.00 3.35 -4.97
C ILE A 66 2.26 4.06 -6.31
N GLY A 67 2.23 5.39 -6.34
CA GLY A 67 2.47 6.18 -7.54
C GLY A 67 3.84 5.91 -8.16
N LEU A 68 4.92 5.99 -7.37
CA LEU A 68 6.28 5.70 -7.84
C LEU A 68 6.45 4.23 -8.25
N SER A 69 5.86 3.29 -7.51
CA SER A 69 5.89 1.88 -7.91
C SER A 69 5.17 1.64 -9.24
N MET A 70 4.07 2.37 -9.51
CA MET A 70 3.39 2.33 -10.82
C MET A 70 4.27 2.91 -11.93
N LEU A 71 4.96 4.03 -11.68
CA LEU A 71 5.90 4.61 -12.64
C LEU A 71 7.04 3.62 -12.94
N ALA A 72 7.63 3.00 -11.93
CA ALA A 72 8.65 1.96 -12.12
C ALA A 72 8.09 0.77 -12.92
N LEU A 73 6.90 0.27 -12.54
CA LEU A 73 6.29 -0.85 -13.24
C LEU A 73 5.93 -0.49 -14.71
N SER A 74 5.62 0.77 -15.04
CA SER A 74 5.34 1.19 -16.41
C SER A 74 6.50 0.92 -17.39
N VAL A 75 7.72 0.91 -16.86
CA VAL A 75 8.93 0.53 -17.59
C VAL A 75 9.16 -0.99 -17.51
N LEU A 76 8.99 -1.57 -16.34
CA LEU A 76 9.28 -2.99 -16.09
C LEU A 76 8.33 -3.97 -16.80
N VAL A 77 7.12 -3.54 -17.19
CA VAL A 77 6.17 -4.41 -17.93
C VAL A 77 6.65 -4.82 -19.32
N TRP A 78 7.71 -4.19 -19.83
CA TRP A 78 8.37 -4.59 -21.08
C TRP A 78 9.30 -5.79 -20.92
N LEU A 79 9.64 -6.16 -19.68
CA LEU A 79 10.40 -7.38 -19.41
C LEU A 79 9.54 -8.63 -19.63
N PRO A 80 10.15 -9.74 -20.05
CA PRO A 80 9.47 -11.04 -20.03
C PRO A 80 8.93 -11.34 -18.63
N ARG A 81 7.72 -11.90 -18.56
CA ARG A 81 7.03 -12.17 -17.27
C ARG A 81 7.91 -12.90 -16.25
N LYS A 82 8.71 -13.89 -16.70
CA LYS A 82 9.62 -14.62 -15.79
C LYS A 82 10.69 -13.72 -15.19
N ALA A 83 11.27 -12.83 -16.00
CA ALA A 83 12.25 -11.84 -15.54
C ALA A 83 11.61 -10.83 -14.58
N LEU A 84 10.39 -10.38 -14.86
CA LEU A 84 9.65 -9.47 -13.97
C LEU A 84 9.35 -10.13 -12.61
N LEU A 85 8.91 -11.39 -12.59
CA LEU A 85 8.69 -12.14 -11.36
C LEU A 85 9.98 -12.35 -10.57
N LEU A 86 11.06 -12.72 -11.26
CA LEU A 86 12.37 -12.89 -10.62
C LEU A 86 12.87 -11.57 -10.02
N LEU A 87 12.78 -10.47 -10.78
CA LEU A 87 13.14 -9.14 -10.28
C LEU A 87 12.29 -8.77 -9.05
N GLY A 88 10.98 -9.01 -9.11
CA GLY A 88 10.09 -8.77 -7.98
C GLY A 88 10.48 -9.55 -6.72
N LEU A 89 10.82 -10.84 -6.88
CA LEU A 89 11.31 -11.69 -5.78
C LEU A 89 12.65 -11.18 -5.24
N VAL A 90 13.61 -10.86 -6.12
CA VAL A 90 14.92 -10.34 -5.72
C VAL A 90 14.79 -9.03 -4.95
N LEU A 91 13.94 -8.09 -5.41
CA LEU A 91 13.71 -6.83 -4.71
C LEU A 91 13.05 -7.05 -3.35
N VAL A 92 12.03 -7.93 -3.26
CA VAL A 92 11.33 -8.21 -2.00
C VAL A 92 12.22 -8.97 -1.01
N ALA A 93 13.00 -9.95 -1.50
CA ALA A 93 13.83 -10.77 -0.62
C ALA A 93 15.18 -10.12 -0.29
N GLY A 94 15.73 -9.29 -1.19
CA GLY A 94 17.10 -8.79 -1.09
C GLY A 94 17.25 -7.38 -0.54
N HIS A 95 16.19 -6.55 -0.49
CA HIS A 95 16.34 -5.15 -0.09
C HIS A 95 16.88 -4.98 1.34
N ASN A 96 16.57 -5.91 2.26
CA ASN A 96 17.11 -5.84 3.62
C ASN A 96 18.64 -6.04 3.71
N LEU A 97 19.31 -6.50 2.64
CA LEU A 97 20.78 -6.51 2.58
C LEU A 97 21.37 -5.09 2.58
N PHE A 98 20.56 -4.11 2.24
CA PHE A 98 20.95 -2.70 2.17
C PHE A 98 20.60 -1.90 3.41
N ASP A 99 20.01 -2.52 4.45
CA ASP A 99 19.54 -1.82 5.67
C ASP A 99 20.68 -1.07 6.40
N SER A 100 21.93 -1.50 6.23
CA SER A 100 23.11 -0.83 6.80
C SER A 100 23.74 0.25 5.90
N LEU A 101 23.24 0.39 4.65
CA LEU A 101 23.79 1.35 3.70
C LEU A 101 23.07 2.69 3.82
N HIS A 102 23.77 3.70 4.32
CA HIS A 102 23.28 5.08 4.44
C HIS A 102 24.21 6.06 3.77
N PHE A 103 23.65 7.09 3.17
CA PHE A 103 24.43 8.16 2.54
C PHE A 103 24.29 9.46 3.33
N PRO A 104 25.40 10.17 3.64
CA PRO A 104 25.35 11.44 4.34
C PRO A 104 24.71 12.54 3.48
N PRO A 105 24.21 13.64 4.09
CA PRO A 105 23.43 14.68 3.39
C PRO A 105 24.12 15.36 2.21
N ASP A 106 25.43 15.41 2.19
CA ASP A 106 26.28 15.99 1.13
C ASP A 106 26.55 15.02 -0.03
N HIS A 107 26.19 13.75 0.11
CA HIS A 107 26.42 12.75 -0.93
C HIS A 107 25.31 12.79 -1.99
N VAL A 108 25.68 12.68 -3.27
CA VAL A 108 24.75 12.73 -4.42
C VAL A 108 23.63 11.67 -4.34
N MET A 109 23.91 10.53 -3.73
CA MET A 109 22.94 9.44 -3.55
C MET A 109 22.03 9.62 -2.32
N HIS A 110 22.22 10.65 -1.48
CA HIS A 110 21.41 10.85 -0.28
C HIS A 110 19.91 10.93 -0.60
N ILE A 111 19.51 11.83 -1.49
CA ILE A 111 18.08 12.01 -1.86
C ILE A 111 17.53 10.78 -2.62
N PRO A 112 18.17 10.26 -3.69
CA PRO A 112 17.73 9.05 -4.35
C PRO A 112 17.56 7.85 -3.41
N TRP A 113 18.53 7.66 -2.51
CA TRP A 113 18.50 6.54 -1.57
C TRP A 113 17.42 6.70 -0.50
N ALA A 114 17.21 7.92 0.01
CA ALA A 114 16.12 8.20 0.93
C ALA A 114 14.72 7.95 0.30
N ILE A 115 14.57 8.14 -1.00
CA ILE A 115 13.33 7.80 -1.72
C ILE A 115 13.21 6.28 -1.90
N LEU A 116 14.32 5.61 -2.21
CA LEU A 116 14.31 4.18 -2.53
C LEU A 116 14.28 3.30 -1.27
N HIS A 117 15.10 3.62 -0.26
CA HIS A 117 15.35 2.70 0.86
C HIS A 117 15.29 3.34 2.24
N ASP A 118 15.87 4.53 2.44
CA ASP A 118 15.96 5.15 3.76
C ASP A 118 14.70 5.91 4.14
N ARG A 119 14.33 5.79 5.42
CA ARG A 119 13.25 6.59 6.00
C ARG A 119 13.85 7.78 6.76
N GLY A 120 13.48 8.99 6.37
CA GLY A 120 14.04 10.17 7.04
C GLY A 120 13.38 11.48 6.65
N TRP A 121 14.00 12.55 7.10
CA TRP A 121 13.68 13.90 6.67
C TRP A 121 14.73 14.36 5.66
N LEU A 122 14.26 14.94 4.57
CA LEU A 122 15.06 15.61 3.56
C LEU A 122 14.73 17.09 3.57
N GLU A 123 15.73 17.92 3.34
CA GLU A 123 15.53 19.34 3.11
C GLU A 123 15.86 19.64 1.63
N LEU A 124 14.90 20.21 0.92
CA LEU A 124 15.05 20.59 -0.47
C LEU A 124 14.51 22.00 -0.68
N ALA A 125 15.37 22.96 -0.99
CA ALA A 125 15.00 24.35 -1.24
C ALA A 125 14.12 24.97 -0.14
N GLY A 126 14.42 24.70 1.14
CA GLY A 126 13.66 25.20 2.30
C GLY A 126 12.39 24.42 2.60
N LEU A 127 12.07 23.38 1.83
CA LEU A 127 10.93 22.50 2.03
C LEU A 127 11.37 21.23 2.75
N GLN A 128 10.69 20.86 3.83
CA GLN A 128 10.93 19.62 4.55
C GLN A 128 10.11 18.47 3.94
N LEU A 129 10.78 17.44 3.43
CA LEU A 129 10.17 16.24 2.87
C LEU A 129 10.40 15.07 3.82
N ARG A 130 9.34 14.34 4.19
CA ARG A 130 9.46 13.11 4.97
C ARG A 130 9.25 11.89 4.12
N THR A 131 10.31 11.11 3.87
CA THR A 131 10.23 9.81 3.20
C THR A 131 9.69 8.76 4.17
N SER A 132 8.36 8.65 4.27
CA SER A 132 7.71 7.69 5.19
C SER A 132 7.63 6.29 4.60
N TYR A 133 7.61 6.18 3.26
CA TYR A 133 7.46 4.93 2.51
C TYR A 133 8.57 4.82 1.43
N PRO A 134 9.77 4.36 1.78
CA PRO A 134 10.79 4.02 0.81
C PRO A 134 10.28 3.02 -0.23
N VAL A 135 10.60 3.25 -1.52
CA VAL A 135 9.83 2.67 -2.64
C VAL A 135 10.39 1.32 -3.12
N LEU A 136 11.66 1.02 -2.87
CA LEU A 136 12.35 -0.14 -3.45
C LEU A 136 11.61 -1.48 -3.24
N PRO A 137 11.24 -1.87 -2.01
CA PRO A 137 10.50 -3.12 -1.80
C PRO A 137 9.10 -3.09 -2.43
N TRP A 138 8.47 -1.93 -2.51
CA TRP A 138 7.14 -1.78 -3.12
C TRP A 138 7.16 -1.94 -4.64
N ILE A 139 8.28 -1.60 -5.32
CA ILE A 139 8.51 -1.91 -6.73
C ILE A 139 8.52 -3.44 -6.93
N GLY A 140 9.17 -4.17 -6.03
CA GLY A 140 9.10 -5.63 -6.04
C GLY A 140 7.69 -6.17 -5.85
N VAL A 141 6.97 -5.65 -4.87
CA VAL A 141 5.59 -6.07 -4.55
C VAL A 141 4.62 -5.81 -5.71
N ILE A 142 4.69 -4.65 -6.37
CA ILE A 142 3.80 -4.35 -7.51
C ILE A 142 4.14 -5.22 -8.73
N ALA A 143 5.43 -5.52 -8.95
CA ALA A 143 5.90 -6.41 -10.01
C ALA A 143 5.40 -7.85 -9.81
N LEU A 144 5.43 -8.35 -8.57
CA LEU A 144 4.84 -9.66 -8.23
C LEU A 144 3.33 -9.67 -8.47
N GLY A 145 2.62 -8.60 -8.06
CA GLY A 145 1.19 -8.48 -8.32
C GLY A 145 0.83 -8.53 -9.80
N TYR A 146 1.57 -7.81 -10.65
CA TYR A 146 1.41 -7.88 -12.11
C TYR A 146 1.75 -9.27 -12.65
N GLY A 147 2.85 -9.85 -12.17
CA GLY A 147 3.36 -11.15 -12.63
C GLY A 147 2.42 -12.33 -12.39
N ILE A 148 1.61 -12.30 -11.31
CA ILE A 148 0.58 -13.32 -11.06
C ILE A 148 -0.74 -13.07 -11.81
N GLY A 149 -0.84 -11.96 -12.54
CA GLY A 149 -2.04 -11.57 -13.27
C GLY A 149 -2.69 -12.67 -14.11
N PRO A 150 -1.94 -13.54 -14.83
CA PRO A 150 -2.49 -14.66 -15.57
C PRO A 150 -3.32 -15.67 -14.76
N TRP A 151 -3.13 -15.75 -13.42
CA TRP A 151 -3.99 -16.57 -12.56
C TRP A 151 -5.44 -16.09 -12.55
N PHE A 152 -5.67 -14.82 -12.87
CA PHE A 152 -7.00 -14.20 -12.98
C PHE A 152 -7.49 -14.06 -14.43
N GLY A 153 -6.71 -14.58 -15.39
CA GLY A 153 -7.07 -14.62 -16.80
C GLY A 153 -8.01 -15.76 -17.13
N LYS A 154 -8.55 -15.75 -18.37
CA LYS A 154 -9.51 -16.75 -18.88
C LYS A 154 -8.96 -18.19 -18.91
N ALA A 155 -7.64 -18.35 -19.00
CA ALA A 155 -6.97 -19.66 -19.07
C ALA A 155 -6.83 -20.36 -17.72
N CYS A 156 -7.12 -19.70 -16.61
CA CYS A 156 -7.00 -20.25 -15.26
C CYS A 156 -8.39 -20.31 -14.62
N ASP A 157 -8.89 -21.50 -14.37
CA ASP A 157 -10.18 -21.69 -13.73
C ASP A 157 -10.13 -21.31 -12.23
N ALA A 158 -11.31 -21.20 -11.61
CA ALA A 158 -11.43 -20.79 -10.21
C ALA A 158 -10.77 -21.76 -9.23
N THR A 159 -10.71 -23.05 -9.55
CA THR A 159 -10.08 -24.07 -8.69
C THR A 159 -8.57 -23.97 -8.75
N GLN A 160 -8.00 -23.87 -9.95
CA GLN A 160 -6.58 -23.66 -10.16
C GLN A 160 -6.10 -22.34 -9.52
N ARG A 161 -6.83 -21.26 -9.73
CA ARG A 161 -6.53 -19.95 -9.13
C ARG A 161 -6.49 -20.02 -7.61
N ARG A 162 -7.53 -20.62 -6.98
CA ARG A 162 -7.56 -20.78 -5.53
C ARG A 162 -6.41 -21.64 -5.02
N HIS A 163 -6.04 -22.69 -5.75
CA HIS A 163 -4.87 -23.52 -5.42
C HIS A 163 -3.57 -22.69 -5.47
N HIS A 164 -3.35 -21.92 -6.53
CA HIS A 164 -2.17 -21.06 -6.65
C HIS A 164 -2.10 -20.01 -5.53
N LEU A 165 -3.23 -19.35 -5.22
CA LEU A 165 -3.31 -18.36 -4.14
C LEU A 165 -3.05 -19.00 -2.77
N LEU A 166 -3.63 -20.18 -2.53
CA LEU A 166 -3.44 -20.93 -1.29
C LEU A 166 -1.98 -21.33 -1.11
N VAL A 167 -1.37 -21.95 -2.14
CA VAL A 167 0.04 -22.37 -2.10
C VAL A 167 0.94 -21.16 -1.88
N ALA A 168 0.77 -20.10 -2.65
CA ALA A 168 1.58 -18.88 -2.49
C ALA A 168 1.39 -18.23 -1.11
N GLY A 169 0.16 -18.16 -0.60
CA GLY A 169 -0.13 -17.61 0.72
C GLY A 169 0.48 -18.41 1.86
N VAL A 170 0.32 -19.75 1.81
CA VAL A 170 0.93 -20.67 2.79
C VAL A 170 2.46 -20.62 2.70
N SER A 171 3.04 -20.59 1.50
CA SER A 171 4.50 -20.47 1.33
C SER A 171 5.05 -19.18 1.93
N CYS A 172 4.34 -18.03 1.77
CA CYS A 172 4.72 -16.79 2.43
C CYS A 172 4.70 -16.91 3.95
N LEU A 173 3.64 -17.51 4.53
CA LEU A 173 3.53 -17.67 5.99
C LEU A 173 4.56 -18.65 6.55
N LEU A 174 4.84 -19.75 5.84
CA LEU A 174 5.90 -20.69 6.21
C LEU A 174 7.29 -20.02 6.12
N GLY A 175 7.54 -19.25 5.06
CA GLY A 175 8.75 -18.45 4.91
C GLY A 175 8.92 -17.44 6.03
N PHE A 176 7.83 -16.73 6.40
CA PHE A 176 7.79 -15.84 7.56
C PHE A 176 8.16 -16.59 8.85
N ALA A 177 7.47 -17.69 9.15
CA ALA A 177 7.69 -18.46 10.37
C ALA A 177 9.13 -19.01 10.45
N LEU A 178 9.65 -19.55 9.34
CA LEU A 178 11.01 -20.05 9.27
C LEU A 178 12.05 -18.95 9.53
N LEU A 179 12.01 -17.86 8.74
CA LEU A 179 13.00 -16.78 8.88
C LEU A 179 12.88 -16.09 10.24
N ARG A 180 11.66 -15.90 10.75
CA ARG A 180 11.43 -15.29 12.05
C ARG A 180 11.95 -16.17 13.20
N THR A 181 11.82 -17.49 13.08
CA THR A 181 12.36 -18.44 14.07
C THR A 181 13.88 -18.51 14.02
N LEU A 182 14.46 -18.50 12.80
CA LEU A 182 15.93 -18.44 12.63
C LEU A 182 16.52 -17.12 13.13
N ASN A 183 15.76 -16.03 13.09
CA ASN A 183 16.11 -14.73 13.65
C ASN A 183 17.42 -14.10 13.11
N VAL A 184 17.76 -14.38 11.84
CA VAL A 184 19.04 -13.97 11.24
C VAL A 184 18.90 -12.97 10.08
N TYR A 185 17.72 -12.87 9.47
CA TYR A 185 17.52 -12.05 8.26
C TYR A 185 16.05 -11.61 8.09
N GLY A 186 15.88 -10.45 7.44
CA GLY A 186 14.60 -9.97 6.93
C GLY A 186 13.82 -9.05 7.87
N ASP A 187 14.33 -8.81 9.07
CA ASP A 187 13.85 -7.78 10.03
C ASP A 187 14.83 -7.68 11.21
N ALA A 188 14.61 -6.67 12.08
CA ALA A 188 15.27 -6.61 13.38
C ALA A 188 15.00 -7.88 14.19
N PRO A 189 16.01 -8.42 14.89
CA PRO A 189 15.84 -9.62 15.72
C PRO A 189 14.76 -9.44 16.78
N TRP A 190 13.94 -10.47 16.99
CA TRP A 190 13.04 -10.51 18.14
C TRP A 190 13.79 -10.96 19.39
N LEU A 191 13.33 -10.49 20.53
CA LEU A 191 13.88 -10.82 21.84
C LEU A 191 12.81 -11.44 22.72
N ALA A 192 13.20 -12.38 23.59
CA ALA A 192 12.32 -12.91 24.61
C ALA A 192 11.91 -11.78 25.57
N GLY A 193 10.62 -11.64 25.80
CA GLY A 193 10.06 -10.68 26.75
C GLY A 193 10.05 -11.23 28.18
N ALA A 194 9.59 -10.42 29.13
CA ALA A 194 9.47 -10.79 30.54
C ALA A 194 8.46 -11.92 30.79
N ASP A 195 7.54 -12.14 29.85
CA ASP A 195 6.51 -13.19 29.89
C ASP A 195 6.23 -13.73 28.49
N ALA A 196 5.46 -14.80 28.41
CA ALA A 196 5.11 -15.46 27.15
C ALA A 196 4.35 -14.52 26.20
N LEU A 197 3.45 -13.68 26.70
CA LEU A 197 2.70 -12.73 25.90
C LEU A 197 3.61 -11.71 25.24
N ARG A 198 4.53 -11.12 25.98
CA ARG A 198 5.51 -10.15 25.45
C ARG A 198 6.47 -10.82 24.46
N THR A 199 6.84 -12.06 24.68
CA THR A 199 7.65 -12.85 23.73
C THR A 199 6.88 -13.03 22.40
N VAL A 200 5.61 -13.44 22.45
CA VAL A 200 4.76 -13.56 21.28
C VAL A 200 4.57 -12.22 20.57
N MET A 201 4.33 -11.14 21.32
CA MET A 201 4.25 -9.79 20.74
C MET A 201 5.55 -9.38 20.05
N SER A 202 6.71 -9.66 20.66
CA SER A 202 8.03 -9.41 20.04
C SER A 202 8.22 -10.22 18.76
N TRP A 203 7.78 -11.48 18.76
CA TRP A 203 7.89 -12.35 17.58
C TRP A 203 7.04 -11.87 16.40
N PHE A 204 5.87 -11.27 16.64
CA PHE A 204 5.02 -10.67 15.61
C PHE A 204 5.33 -9.20 15.33
N ASN A 205 6.21 -8.57 16.08
CA ASN A 205 6.60 -7.18 15.87
C ASN A 205 7.54 -7.07 14.66
N VAL A 206 6.97 -6.69 13.51
CA VAL A 206 7.68 -6.59 12.24
C VAL A 206 7.69 -5.14 11.73
N THR A 207 8.80 -4.74 11.11
CA THR A 207 9.04 -3.38 10.65
C THR A 207 8.27 -3.10 9.35
N LYS A 208 7.46 -2.04 9.38
CA LYS A 208 6.66 -1.58 8.23
C LYS A 208 7.34 -0.46 7.43
N TYR A 209 8.29 0.28 8.02
CA TYR A 209 8.86 1.50 7.45
C TYR A 209 10.38 1.57 7.61
N PRO A 210 11.17 1.20 6.58
CA PRO A 210 10.79 0.51 5.35
C PRO A 210 10.16 -0.85 5.64
N PRO A 211 9.33 -1.40 4.72
CA PRO A 211 8.72 -2.70 4.97
C PRO A 211 9.78 -3.80 4.90
N SER A 212 9.98 -4.51 5.98
CA SER A 212 10.88 -5.65 6.03
C SER A 212 10.39 -6.84 5.20
N LEU A 213 11.27 -7.76 4.82
CA LEU A 213 10.87 -9.02 4.18
C LEU A 213 9.84 -9.77 5.02
N LEU A 214 10.03 -9.82 6.35
CA LEU A 214 9.12 -10.50 7.26
C LEU A 214 7.74 -9.84 7.29
N PHE A 215 7.69 -8.50 7.29
CA PHE A 215 6.43 -7.77 7.16
C PHE A 215 5.72 -8.09 5.83
N LEU A 216 6.47 -8.16 4.73
CA LEU A 216 5.91 -8.47 3.41
C LEU A 216 5.41 -9.92 3.34
N LEU A 217 6.18 -10.90 3.83
CA LEU A 217 5.78 -12.31 3.86
C LEU A 217 4.50 -12.51 4.69
N LEU A 218 4.43 -11.92 5.88
CA LEU A 218 3.26 -12.01 6.76
C LEU A 218 2.03 -11.38 6.11
N THR A 219 2.14 -10.14 5.64
CA THR A 219 0.99 -9.39 5.13
C THR A 219 0.53 -9.85 3.75
N LEU A 220 1.44 -10.25 2.85
CA LEU A 220 1.07 -10.83 1.56
C LEU A 220 0.52 -12.24 1.75
N GLY A 221 1.10 -13.06 2.64
CA GLY A 221 0.60 -14.39 2.95
C GLY A 221 -0.85 -14.35 3.41
N ILE A 222 -1.16 -13.56 4.45
CA ILE A 222 -2.53 -13.36 4.93
C ILE A 222 -3.44 -12.81 3.80
N GLY A 223 -2.95 -11.83 3.03
CA GLY A 223 -3.71 -11.22 1.95
C GLY A 223 -4.08 -12.22 0.83
N LEU A 224 -3.18 -13.12 0.43
CA LEU A 224 -3.45 -14.17 -0.57
C LEU A 224 -4.46 -15.20 -0.06
N LEU A 225 -4.37 -15.59 1.22
CA LEU A 225 -5.35 -16.47 1.84
C LEU A 225 -6.73 -15.81 1.93
N LEU A 226 -6.79 -14.51 2.26
CA LEU A 226 -8.04 -13.75 2.26
C LEU A 226 -8.65 -13.65 0.85
N LEU A 227 -7.85 -13.48 -0.20
CA LEU A 227 -8.35 -13.52 -1.59
C LEU A 227 -8.99 -14.87 -1.90
N THR A 228 -8.36 -15.97 -1.47
CA THR A 228 -8.93 -17.32 -1.62
C THR A 228 -10.26 -17.47 -0.87
N ALA A 229 -10.35 -16.94 0.35
CA ALA A 229 -11.56 -16.98 1.16
C ALA A 229 -12.69 -16.11 0.55
N PHE A 230 -12.36 -14.92 0.07
CA PHE A 230 -13.33 -14.02 -0.58
C PHE A 230 -13.87 -14.59 -1.89
N GLU A 231 -13.02 -15.29 -2.65
CA GLU A 231 -13.48 -15.96 -3.87
C GLU A 231 -14.47 -17.09 -3.55
N LYS A 232 -14.25 -17.87 -2.47
CA LYS A 232 -15.21 -18.88 -1.99
C LYS A 232 -16.52 -18.26 -1.46
N ALA A 233 -16.45 -17.02 -0.95
CA ALA A 233 -17.58 -16.29 -0.40
C ALA A 233 -18.33 -15.44 -1.44
N THR A 234 -17.99 -15.56 -2.73
CA THR A 234 -18.66 -14.82 -3.81
C THR A 234 -20.16 -15.02 -3.75
N GLY A 235 -20.93 -13.92 -3.88
CA GLY A 235 -22.42 -13.92 -3.76
C GLY A 235 -22.94 -13.67 -2.35
N ARG A 236 -22.12 -13.69 -1.30
CA ARG A 236 -22.55 -13.36 0.06
C ARG A 236 -22.80 -11.86 0.22
N ARG A 237 -23.89 -11.48 0.91
CA ARG A 237 -24.29 -10.06 1.11
C ARG A 237 -23.22 -9.21 1.79
N TRP A 238 -22.56 -9.75 2.82
CA TRP A 238 -21.50 -9.04 3.53
C TRP A 238 -20.29 -8.72 2.61
N LEU A 239 -19.97 -9.63 1.66
CA LEU A 239 -18.88 -9.39 0.71
C LEU A 239 -19.24 -8.27 -0.29
N GLN A 240 -20.52 -8.13 -0.65
CA GLN A 240 -21.00 -7.03 -1.50
C GLN A 240 -20.82 -5.67 -0.82
N LEU A 241 -21.02 -5.59 0.51
CA LEU A 241 -20.76 -4.37 1.27
C LEU A 241 -19.27 -4.00 1.21
N LEU A 242 -18.37 -4.96 1.45
CA LEU A 242 -16.92 -4.75 1.33
C LEU A 242 -16.50 -4.40 -0.09
N ALA A 243 -17.08 -5.05 -1.10
CA ALA A 243 -16.81 -4.76 -2.51
C ALA A 243 -17.21 -3.32 -2.90
N THR A 244 -18.28 -2.78 -2.31
CA THR A 244 -18.68 -1.39 -2.50
C THR A 244 -17.63 -0.41 -1.98
N LEU A 245 -17.07 -0.66 -0.79
CA LEU A 245 -15.96 0.13 -0.25
C LEU A 245 -14.71 0.02 -1.14
N GLY A 246 -14.44 -1.19 -1.65
CA GLY A 246 -13.32 -1.44 -2.56
C GLY A 246 -13.49 -0.89 -3.98
N ALA A 247 -14.71 -0.48 -4.39
CA ALA A 247 -14.96 0.06 -5.72
C ALA A 247 -14.43 1.50 -5.92
N ALA A 248 -14.28 2.26 -4.82
CA ALA A 248 -13.77 3.64 -4.83
C ALA A 248 -12.77 3.89 -3.68
N PRO A 249 -11.66 3.13 -3.63
CA PRO A 249 -10.76 3.16 -2.48
C PRO A 249 -10.03 4.49 -2.32
N MET A 250 -9.69 5.16 -3.42
CA MET A 250 -9.04 6.48 -3.37
C MET A 250 -9.98 7.57 -2.88
N PHE A 251 -11.24 7.55 -3.33
CA PHE A 251 -12.25 8.48 -2.82
C PHE A 251 -12.45 8.30 -1.32
N PHE A 252 -12.62 7.05 -0.86
CA PHE A 252 -12.70 6.77 0.58
C PHE A 252 -11.46 7.24 1.33
N TYR A 253 -10.25 6.98 0.78
CA TYR A 253 -8.99 7.39 1.39
C TYR A 253 -8.89 8.90 1.56
N VAL A 254 -9.19 9.68 0.53
CA VAL A 254 -9.14 11.14 0.63
C VAL A 254 -10.23 11.66 1.58
N LEU A 255 -11.46 11.18 1.41
CA LEU A 255 -12.60 11.63 2.21
C LEU A 255 -12.38 11.39 3.72
N HIS A 256 -11.92 10.18 4.11
CA HIS A 256 -11.74 9.89 5.53
C HIS A 256 -10.63 10.74 6.17
N LEU A 257 -9.57 11.10 5.43
CA LEU A 257 -8.52 11.99 5.95
C LEU A 257 -9.06 13.37 6.29
N TYR A 258 -9.86 13.96 5.38
CA TYR A 258 -10.47 15.26 5.65
C TYR A 258 -11.47 15.21 6.81
N VAL A 259 -12.32 14.17 6.85
CA VAL A 259 -13.26 14.01 7.96
C VAL A 259 -12.54 13.84 9.29
N LEU A 260 -11.50 13.00 9.35
CA LEU A 260 -10.67 12.85 10.56
C LEU A 260 -9.99 14.16 10.95
N LYS A 261 -9.51 14.93 9.97
CA LYS A 261 -8.90 16.24 10.26
C LYS A 261 -9.90 17.22 10.85
N PHE A 262 -11.10 17.32 10.31
CA PHE A 262 -12.15 18.16 10.88
C PHE A 262 -12.58 17.70 12.26
N MET A 263 -12.73 16.39 12.48
CA MET A 263 -13.01 15.83 13.81
C MET A 263 -11.90 16.16 14.81
N TYR A 264 -10.64 16.06 14.40
CA TYR A 264 -9.49 16.43 15.22
C TYR A 264 -9.50 17.91 15.59
N LEU A 265 -9.73 18.80 14.61
CA LEU A 265 -9.81 20.25 14.87
C LEU A 265 -10.99 20.59 15.78
N GLY A 266 -12.15 19.96 15.59
CA GLY A 266 -13.30 20.11 16.46
C GLY A 266 -13.02 19.63 17.89
N ALA A 267 -12.35 18.47 18.04
CA ALA A 267 -11.95 17.98 19.34
C ALA A 267 -10.98 18.93 20.05
N MET A 268 -9.99 19.46 19.32
CA MET A 268 -9.07 20.46 19.87
C MET A 268 -9.76 21.76 20.30
N ALA A 269 -10.77 22.21 19.53
CA ALA A 269 -11.51 23.42 19.87
C ALA A 269 -12.38 23.26 21.12
N VAL A 270 -12.92 22.04 21.37
CA VAL A 270 -13.81 21.76 22.50
C VAL A 270 -13.04 21.36 23.75
N TRP A 271 -12.04 20.46 23.63
CA TRP A 271 -11.34 19.86 24.77
C TRP A 271 -9.89 20.33 24.93
N GLY A 272 -9.37 21.11 24.00
CA GLY A 272 -7.96 21.54 24.02
C GLY A 272 -6.97 20.43 23.71
N THR A 273 -5.71 20.65 24.07
CA THR A 273 -4.62 19.67 23.93
C THR A 273 -4.48 18.84 25.20
N ASN A 274 -4.24 17.53 25.07
CA ASN A 274 -4.06 16.61 26.20
C ASN A 274 -2.78 15.77 26.10
N GLN A 275 -2.04 15.89 25.00
CA GLN A 275 -0.75 15.21 24.77
C GLN A 275 0.26 16.22 24.20
N GLY A 276 0.79 17.09 25.04
CA GLY A 276 1.66 18.21 24.65
C GLY A 276 0.90 19.21 23.78
N GLN A 277 1.30 19.38 22.51
CA GLN A 277 0.62 20.26 21.56
C GLN A 277 -0.47 19.55 20.74
N LEU A 278 -0.77 18.31 21.06
CA LEU A 278 -1.71 17.46 20.31
C LEU A 278 -2.90 17.07 21.20
N PHE A 279 -4.02 16.75 20.53
CA PHE A 279 -5.13 16.03 21.13
C PHE A 279 -5.00 14.56 20.83
N GLY A 280 -5.08 13.70 21.83
CA GLY A 280 -5.05 12.26 21.70
C GLY A 280 -6.21 11.57 22.41
N LEU A 281 -6.58 10.39 21.96
CA LEU A 281 -7.59 9.57 22.59
C LEU A 281 -7.01 8.89 23.84
N SER A 282 -7.78 8.85 24.92
CA SER A 282 -7.37 8.30 26.22
C SER A 282 -7.27 6.77 26.23
N SER A 283 -7.93 6.09 25.29
CA SER A 283 -7.98 4.62 25.22
C SER A 283 -7.90 4.11 23.80
N PHE A 284 -7.18 3.01 23.60
CA PHE A 284 -7.11 2.30 22.33
C PHE A 284 -8.47 1.78 21.83
N LEU A 285 -9.40 1.51 22.75
CA LEU A 285 -10.77 1.12 22.39
C LEU A 285 -11.49 2.21 21.60
N TRP A 286 -11.33 3.48 21.99
CA TRP A 286 -11.94 4.61 21.25
C TRP A 286 -11.43 4.73 19.82
N LEU A 287 -10.18 4.35 19.56
CA LEU A 287 -9.64 4.31 18.21
C LEU A 287 -10.43 3.34 17.32
N TRP A 288 -10.73 2.13 17.83
CA TRP A 288 -11.53 1.14 17.10
C TRP A 288 -12.98 1.58 16.90
N VAL A 289 -13.60 2.11 17.95
CA VAL A 289 -14.98 2.61 17.89
C VAL A 289 -15.11 3.73 16.86
N ILE A 290 -14.25 4.74 16.93
CA ILE A 290 -14.27 5.87 15.97
C ILE A 290 -14.00 5.39 14.56
N SER A 291 -13.05 4.47 14.35
CA SER A 291 -12.76 3.91 13.02
C SER A 291 -13.95 3.15 12.44
N ALA A 292 -14.65 2.35 13.26
CA ALA A 292 -15.84 1.63 12.83
C ALA A 292 -17.01 2.58 12.50
N LEU A 293 -17.27 3.55 13.36
CA LEU A 293 -18.31 4.56 13.15
C LEU A 293 -18.03 5.40 11.89
N LEU A 294 -16.77 5.78 11.67
CA LEU A 294 -16.34 6.52 10.49
C LEU A 294 -16.57 5.70 9.21
N ALA A 295 -16.20 4.42 9.20
CA ALA A 295 -16.42 3.54 8.06
C ALA A 295 -17.91 3.41 7.71
N VAL A 296 -18.79 3.28 8.73
CA VAL A 296 -20.25 3.23 8.56
C VAL A 296 -20.77 4.58 8.05
N ALA A 297 -20.36 5.69 8.66
CA ALA A 297 -20.82 7.03 8.29
C ALA A 297 -20.43 7.42 6.85
N LEU A 298 -19.24 7.00 6.39
CA LEU A 298 -18.76 7.31 5.04
C LEU A 298 -19.31 6.34 3.96
N TYR A 299 -19.88 5.20 4.35
CA TYR A 299 -20.40 4.21 3.41
C TYR A 299 -21.38 4.76 2.37
N PRO A 300 -22.40 5.60 2.71
CA PRO A 300 -23.30 6.18 1.73
C PRO A 300 -22.60 7.03 0.68
N ALA A 301 -21.61 7.86 1.09
CA ALA A 301 -20.84 8.69 0.18
C ALA A 301 -19.98 7.86 -0.79
N VAL A 302 -19.34 6.79 -0.29
CA VAL A 302 -18.55 5.88 -1.12
C VAL A 302 -19.43 5.11 -2.10
N ARG A 303 -20.61 4.64 -1.66
CA ARG A 303 -21.59 3.99 -2.52
C ARG A 303 -22.09 4.92 -3.64
N TRP A 304 -22.39 6.16 -3.29
CA TRP A 304 -22.79 7.18 -4.27
C TRP A 304 -21.69 7.41 -5.30
N PHE A 305 -20.44 7.59 -4.84
CA PHE A 305 -19.31 7.83 -5.74
C PHE A 305 -19.00 6.60 -6.63
N ALA A 306 -19.08 5.39 -6.09
CA ALA A 306 -18.92 4.17 -6.86
C ALA A 306 -20.00 4.05 -7.96
N ALA A 307 -21.26 4.41 -7.66
CA ALA A 307 -22.35 4.46 -8.65
C ALA A 307 -22.11 5.56 -9.70
N LEU A 308 -21.64 6.74 -9.28
CA LEU A 308 -21.27 7.84 -10.18
C LEU A 308 -20.18 7.40 -11.18
N LYS A 309 -19.12 6.76 -10.67
CA LYS A 309 -18.00 6.23 -11.45
C LYS A 309 -18.47 5.22 -12.52
N GLN A 310 -19.47 4.40 -12.22
CA GLN A 310 -20.05 3.44 -13.15
C GLN A 310 -20.93 4.12 -14.22
N ARG A 311 -21.66 5.17 -13.85
CA ARG A 311 -22.56 5.91 -14.77
C ARG A 311 -21.79 6.88 -15.67
N ARG A 312 -20.76 7.55 -15.16
CA ARG A 312 -20.03 8.62 -15.84
C ARG A 312 -18.67 8.12 -16.34
N ARG A 313 -18.69 7.08 -17.17
CA ARG A 313 -17.48 6.54 -17.82
C ARG A 313 -16.86 7.49 -18.86
N ASP A 314 -17.61 8.50 -19.29
CA ASP A 314 -17.18 9.61 -20.13
C ASP A 314 -16.10 10.48 -19.47
N ILE A 315 -16.11 10.56 -18.12
CA ILE A 315 -15.15 11.36 -17.35
C ILE A 315 -13.89 10.53 -17.08
N THR A 316 -12.86 10.75 -17.88
CA THR A 316 -11.65 9.91 -17.91
C THR A 316 -10.84 9.92 -16.60
N TRP A 317 -10.83 11.03 -15.85
CA TRP A 317 -10.08 11.11 -14.59
C TRP A 317 -10.75 10.39 -13.42
N LEU A 318 -12.07 10.18 -13.44
CA LEU A 318 -12.80 9.43 -12.41
C LEU A 318 -12.29 7.99 -12.26
N LYS A 319 -11.74 7.40 -13.32
CA LYS A 319 -11.15 6.05 -13.25
C LYS A 319 -9.88 5.96 -12.39
N TYR A 320 -9.25 7.09 -12.07
CA TYR A 320 -8.05 7.14 -11.25
C TYR A 320 -8.36 7.27 -9.75
N LEU A 321 -9.57 7.71 -9.38
CA LEU A 321 -10.12 7.71 -8.03
C LEU A 321 -10.92 6.42 -7.77
#